data_8c0250a1657ccd300cbe20ca19af8586
#
_entry.id   8c0250a1657ccd300cbe20ca19af8586
#
_cell.length_a   1.000
_cell.length_b   1.000
_cell.length_c   1.000
_cell.angle_alpha   90.00
_cell.angle_beta   90.00
_cell.angle_gamma   90.00
#
_symmetry.space_group_name_H-M   'P 1'
#
loop_
_entity.id
_entity.type
_entity.pdbx_description
1 polymer ?
#
loop_
_entity_poly.entity_id
_entity_poly.type
_entity_poly.pdbx_seq_one_letter_code
_entity_poly.pdbx_strand_id
1 'polypeptide(L)'
;QLASLGDRLVFSNGIALLSGFATVLLLVFDGSVTRLIPLYAVGVFTSFTLSQAGMVVHWWKEQRAGWLFKALVNGFGSLVTGVVCAVLLYSKFRLGAWVIVVAVPLLVTLLLTIKAHYRQVARRLRLAPEARL
;
A
#
# COMPACT_ATOMS: atom_id res chain seq x y z
N GLN A 1 17.34 23.89 -0.99
CA GLN A 1 16.02 24.55 -0.93
C GLN A 1 15.04 24.00 -1.99
N LEU A 2 15.50 23.61 -3.19
CA LEU A 2 14.66 23.00 -4.23
C LEU A 2 14.24 21.55 -3.91
N ALA A 3 15.06 20.81 -3.15
CA ALA A 3 14.71 19.46 -2.68
C ALA A 3 13.55 19.45 -1.68
N SER A 4 13.46 20.49 -0.83
CA SER A 4 12.36 20.63 0.15
C SER A 4 11.02 20.96 -0.51
N LEU A 5 11.02 21.61 -1.67
CA LEU A 5 9.82 21.88 -2.48
C LEU A 5 9.32 20.60 -3.19
N GLY A 6 10.22 19.73 -3.62
CA GLY A 6 9.88 18.44 -4.22
C GLY A 6 9.19 17.50 -3.25
N ASP A 7 9.66 17.42 -2.01
CA ASP A 7 9.06 16.60 -0.95
C ASP A 7 7.67 17.09 -0.55
N ARG A 8 7.45 18.40 -0.51
CA ARG A 8 6.12 18.99 -0.22
C ARG A 8 5.12 18.72 -1.33
N LEU A 9 5.50 18.78 -2.59
CA LEU A 9 4.62 18.50 -3.74
C LEU A 9 4.20 17.02 -3.79
N VAL A 10 5.12 16.09 -3.49
CA VAL A 10 4.81 14.66 -3.40
C VAL A 10 3.85 14.38 -2.24
N PHE A 11 4.05 15.02 -1.09
CA PHE A 11 3.16 14.89 0.07
C PHE A 11 1.76 15.47 -0.21
N SER A 12 1.68 16.61 -0.87
CA SER A 12 0.40 17.24 -1.26
C SER A 12 -0.40 16.38 -2.22
N ASN A 13 0.25 15.76 -3.21
CA ASN A 13 -0.40 14.85 -4.17
C ASN A 13 -0.93 13.58 -3.48
N GLY A 14 -0.17 13.01 -2.55
CA GLY A 14 -0.61 11.87 -1.75
C GLY A 14 -1.83 12.18 -0.90
N ILE A 15 -1.83 13.32 -0.22
CA ILE A 15 -2.96 13.81 0.60
C ILE A 15 -4.18 14.08 -0.28
N ALA A 16 -4.03 14.74 -1.42
CA ALA A 16 -5.12 15.02 -2.35
C ALA A 16 -5.75 13.73 -2.88
N LEU A 17 -4.93 12.73 -3.22
CA LEU A 17 -5.39 11.42 -3.69
C LEU A 17 -6.14 10.66 -2.59
N LEU A 18 -5.62 10.63 -1.37
CA LEU A 18 -6.28 10.02 -0.22
C LEU A 18 -7.60 10.72 0.12
N SER A 19 -7.62 12.06 0.12
CA SER A 19 -8.83 12.85 0.36
C SER A 19 -9.89 12.61 -0.71
N GLY A 20 -9.49 12.56 -1.98
CA GLY A 20 -10.38 12.24 -3.09
C GLY A 20 -10.97 10.84 -2.95
N PHE A 21 -10.14 9.84 -2.63
CA PHE A 21 -10.60 8.47 -2.42
C PHE A 21 -11.55 8.36 -1.21
N ALA A 22 -11.24 9.02 -0.10
CA ALA A 22 -12.10 9.05 1.08
C ALA A 22 -13.45 9.71 0.77
N THR A 23 -13.44 10.81 0.02
CA THR A 23 -14.68 11.49 -0.41
C THR A 23 -15.54 10.59 -1.30
N VAL A 24 -14.93 9.90 -2.26
CA VAL A 24 -15.65 8.93 -3.11
C VAL A 24 -16.29 7.83 -2.27
N LEU A 25 -15.56 7.26 -1.30
CA LEU A 25 -16.11 6.25 -0.40
C LEU A 25 -17.28 6.78 0.43
N LEU A 26 -17.18 8.00 0.96
CA LEU A 26 -18.27 8.64 1.71
C LEU A 26 -19.52 8.80 0.85
N LEU A 27 -19.36 9.22 -0.40
CA LEU A 27 -20.48 9.39 -1.33
C LEU A 27 -21.10 8.04 -1.73
N VAL A 28 -20.28 7.03 -2.03
CA VAL A 28 -20.76 5.69 -2.44
C VAL A 28 -21.52 4.99 -1.31
N PHE A 29 -21.12 5.21 -0.06
CA PHE A 29 -21.73 4.59 1.12
C PHE A 29 -22.68 5.52 1.89
N ASP A 30 -23.07 6.67 1.31
CA ASP A 30 -23.99 7.66 1.90
C ASP A 30 -23.57 8.13 3.31
N GLY A 31 -22.26 8.18 3.58
CA GLY A 31 -21.72 8.52 4.89
C GLY A 31 -22.09 7.53 6.01
N SER A 32 -22.62 6.35 5.67
CA SER A 32 -23.04 5.35 6.65
C SER A 32 -21.85 4.70 7.35
N VAL A 33 -21.66 5.03 8.63
CA VAL A 33 -20.58 4.44 9.46
C VAL A 33 -20.71 2.92 9.54
N THR A 34 -21.92 2.40 9.64
CA THR A 34 -22.18 0.97 9.72
C THR A 34 -21.71 0.21 8.48
N ARG A 35 -21.79 0.83 7.31
CA ARG A 35 -21.27 0.25 6.05
C ARG A 35 -19.77 0.45 5.89
N LEU A 36 -19.21 1.52 6.45
CA LEU A 36 -17.78 1.83 6.37
C LEU A 36 -16.93 1.01 7.35
N ILE A 37 -17.47 0.60 8.51
CA ILE A 37 -16.73 -0.21 9.49
C ILE A 37 -16.18 -1.52 8.90
N PRO A 38 -16.95 -2.35 8.18
CA PRO A 38 -16.42 -3.55 7.55
C PRO A 38 -15.32 -3.27 6.54
N LEU A 39 -15.46 -2.18 5.79
CA LEU A 39 -14.48 -1.72 4.80
C LEU A 39 -13.16 -1.34 5.48
N TYR A 40 -13.24 -0.58 6.57
CA TYR A 40 -12.09 -0.20 7.39
C TYR A 40 -11.38 -1.44 7.94
N ALA A 41 -12.11 -2.38 8.55
CA ALA A 41 -11.54 -3.60 9.11
C ALA A 41 -10.77 -4.43 8.05
N VAL A 42 -11.38 -4.67 6.89
CA VAL A 42 -10.73 -5.40 5.79
C VAL A 42 -9.49 -4.65 5.30
N GLY A 43 -9.55 -3.31 5.18
CA GLY A 43 -8.40 -2.48 4.77
C GLY A 43 -7.23 -2.59 5.74
N VAL A 44 -7.49 -2.53 7.04
CA VAL A 44 -6.46 -2.66 8.09
C VAL A 44 -5.82 -4.05 8.06
N PHE A 45 -6.60 -5.12 8.04
CA PHE A 45 -6.06 -6.48 8.00
C PHE A 45 -5.32 -6.77 6.69
N THR A 46 -5.78 -6.25 5.56
CA THR A 46 -5.04 -6.32 4.29
C THR A 46 -3.69 -5.63 4.40
N SER A 47 -3.63 -4.43 4.97
CA SER A 47 -2.39 -3.68 5.16
C SER A 47 -1.41 -4.42 6.06
N PHE A 48 -1.87 -5.00 7.17
CA PHE A 48 -1.04 -5.79 8.06
C PHE A 48 -0.51 -7.05 7.38
N THR A 49 -1.37 -7.77 6.67
CA THR A 49 -0.97 -8.98 5.93
C THR A 49 0.10 -8.66 4.89
N LEU A 50 -0.10 -7.62 4.10
CA LEU A 50 0.87 -7.18 3.08
C LEU A 50 2.19 -6.71 3.70
N SER A 51 2.13 -5.96 4.80
CA SER A 51 3.31 -5.48 5.51
C SER A 51 4.14 -6.64 6.05
N GLN A 52 3.50 -7.60 6.70
CA GLN A 52 4.19 -8.76 7.27
C GLN A 52 4.72 -9.70 6.18
N ALA A 53 3.97 -9.92 5.10
CA ALA A 53 4.44 -10.67 3.94
C ALA A 53 5.65 -9.98 3.29
N GLY A 54 5.64 -8.67 3.18
CA GLY A 54 6.78 -7.88 2.71
C GLY A 54 8.02 -8.05 3.58
N MET A 55 7.84 -8.10 4.90
CA MET A 55 8.95 -8.35 5.84
C MET A 55 9.51 -9.77 5.73
N VAL A 56 8.68 -10.78 5.48
CA VAL A 56 9.16 -12.15 5.21
C VAL A 56 10.08 -12.16 3.99
N VAL A 57 9.65 -11.51 2.88
CA VAL A 57 10.46 -11.41 1.66
C VAL A 57 11.75 -10.63 1.92
N HIS A 58 11.69 -9.56 2.72
CA HIS A 58 12.86 -8.77 3.10
C HIS A 58 13.90 -9.61 3.84
N TRP A 59 13.50 -10.32 4.89
CA TRP A 59 14.40 -11.19 5.66
C TRP A 59 14.94 -12.36 4.84
N TRP A 60 14.14 -12.92 3.94
CA TRP A 60 14.59 -13.95 3.02
C TRP A 60 15.70 -13.48 2.09
N LYS A 61 15.65 -12.24 1.65
CA LYS A 61 16.69 -11.66 0.76
C LYS A 61 17.96 -11.27 1.50
N GLU A 62 17.84 -10.73 2.71
CA GLU A 62 18.99 -10.23 3.48
C GLU A 62 19.79 -11.32 4.17
N GLN A 63 19.19 -12.42 4.60
CA GLN A 63 19.79 -13.60 5.25
C GLN A 63 20.80 -13.27 6.37
N ARG A 64 20.60 -12.20 7.14
CA ARG A 64 21.44 -11.84 8.29
C ARG A 64 21.17 -12.77 9.47
N ALA A 65 22.09 -12.78 10.45
CA ALA A 65 21.95 -13.61 11.66
C ALA A 65 20.53 -13.49 12.28
N GLY A 66 19.89 -14.66 12.52
CA GLY A 66 18.53 -14.71 13.08
C GLY A 66 17.40 -14.42 12.11
N TRP A 67 17.66 -14.33 10.81
CA TRP A 67 16.64 -14.04 9.80
C TRP A 67 15.48 -15.03 9.77
N LEU A 68 15.76 -16.32 10.00
CA LEU A 68 14.73 -17.37 10.04
C LEU A 68 13.68 -17.12 11.12
N PHE A 69 14.11 -16.78 12.33
CA PHE A 69 13.18 -16.47 13.42
C PHE A 69 12.30 -15.27 13.10
N LYS A 70 12.90 -14.21 12.55
CA LYS A 70 12.19 -13.00 12.15
C LYS A 70 11.22 -13.27 10.99
N ALA A 71 11.64 -14.06 10.00
CA ALA A 71 10.78 -14.48 8.89
C ALA A 71 9.62 -15.36 9.37
N LEU A 72 9.85 -16.28 10.31
CA LEU A 72 8.81 -17.13 10.88
C LEU A 72 7.77 -16.32 11.68
N VAL A 73 8.20 -15.39 12.51
CA VAL A 73 7.29 -14.52 13.29
C VAL A 73 6.42 -13.68 12.35
N ASN A 74 7.02 -13.04 11.35
CA ASN A 74 6.27 -12.26 10.37
C ASN A 74 5.40 -13.15 9.47
N GLY A 75 5.87 -14.33 9.10
CA GLY A 75 5.11 -15.31 8.33
C GLY A 75 3.87 -15.81 9.06
N PHE A 76 4.01 -16.15 10.34
CA PHE A 76 2.88 -16.53 11.19
C PHE A 76 1.88 -15.38 11.36
N GLY A 77 2.36 -14.16 11.63
CA GLY A 77 1.51 -12.98 11.70
C GLY A 77 0.78 -12.69 10.39
N SER A 78 1.46 -12.80 9.24
CA SER A 78 0.85 -12.64 7.92
C SER A 78 -0.24 -13.70 7.66
N LEU A 79 0.00 -14.94 8.08
CA LEU A 79 -0.96 -16.03 7.94
C LEU A 79 -2.23 -15.77 8.78
N VAL A 80 -2.05 -15.42 10.06
CA VAL A 80 -3.17 -15.11 10.96
C VAL A 80 -4.00 -13.93 10.46
N THR A 81 -3.33 -12.81 10.14
CA THR A 81 -4.04 -11.63 9.63
C THR A 81 -4.67 -11.87 8.26
N GLY A 82 -4.04 -12.70 7.42
CA GLY A 82 -4.57 -13.12 6.13
C GLY A 82 -5.83 -13.96 6.25
N VAL A 83 -5.86 -14.93 7.19
CA VAL A 83 -7.05 -15.74 7.48
C VAL A 83 -8.20 -14.85 7.98
N VAL A 84 -7.93 -13.96 8.93
CA VAL A 84 -8.93 -13.01 9.44
C VAL A 84 -9.44 -12.12 8.32
N CYS A 85 -8.55 -11.62 7.46
CA CYS A 85 -8.92 -10.81 6.30
C CYS A 85 -9.84 -11.60 5.34
N ALA A 86 -9.53 -12.85 5.05
CA ALA A 86 -10.33 -13.71 4.18
C ALA A 86 -11.74 -13.96 4.77
N VAL A 87 -11.83 -14.24 6.07
CA VAL A 87 -13.11 -14.41 6.76
C VAL A 87 -13.94 -13.13 6.73
N LEU A 88 -13.33 -11.98 6.98
CA LEU A 88 -14.00 -10.68 6.91
C LEU A 88 -14.47 -10.36 5.49
N LEU A 89 -13.64 -10.61 4.48
CA LEU A 89 -14.01 -10.44 3.08
C LEU A 89 -15.23 -11.32 2.72
N TYR A 90 -15.18 -12.59 3.07
CA TYR A 90 -16.29 -13.51 2.80
C TYR A 90 -17.58 -13.08 3.49
N SER A 91 -17.50 -12.79 4.80
CA SER A 91 -18.65 -12.43 5.63
C SER A 91 -19.28 -11.08 5.27
N LYS A 92 -18.44 -10.12 4.87
CA LYS A 92 -18.85 -8.73 4.62
C LYS A 92 -18.84 -8.34 3.14
N PHE A 93 -18.63 -9.31 2.24
CA PHE A 93 -18.56 -9.07 0.80
C PHE A 93 -19.77 -8.30 0.28
N ARG A 94 -20.96 -8.73 0.67
CA ARG A 94 -22.23 -8.08 0.29
C ARG A 94 -22.43 -6.68 0.90
N LEU A 95 -21.74 -6.36 1.98
CA LEU A 95 -21.81 -5.07 2.66
C LEU A 95 -20.83 -4.03 2.12
N GLY A 96 -20.09 -4.36 1.06
CA GLY A 96 -19.18 -3.45 0.38
C GLY A 96 -17.70 -3.80 0.47
N ALA A 97 -17.32 -4.91 1.12
CA ALA A 97 -15.91 -5.32 1.22
C ALA A 97 -15.28 -5.63 -0.15
N TRP A 98 -16.08 -5.90 -1.19
CA TRP A 98 -15.62 -6.07 -2.58
C TRP A 98 -14.87 -4.83 -3.11
N VAL A 99 -15.21 -3.63 -2.60
CA VAL A 99 -14.54 -2.38 -2.98
C VAL A 99 -13.04 -2.46 -2.69
N ILE A 100 -12.63 -3.09 -1.58
CA ILE A 100 -11.22 -3.25 -1.24
C ILE A 100 -10.52 -4.19 -2.20
N VAL A 101 -11.18 -5.25 -2.63
CA VAL A 101 -10.62 -6.20 -3.61
C VAL A 101 -10.27 -5.49 -4.93
N VAL A 102 -11.00 -4.45 -5.27
CA VAL A 102 -10.74 -3.62 -6.46
C VAL A 102 -9.74 -2.50 -6.12
N ALA A 103 -9.92 -1.81 -4.99
CA ALA A 103 -9.14 -0.65 -4.61
C ALA A 103 -7.67 -0.99 -4.33
N VAL A 104 -7.38 -2.11 -3.67
CA VAL A 104 -6.00 -2.49 -3.32
C VAL A 104 -5.14 -2.76 -4.57
N PRO A 105 -5.54 -3.60 -5.54
CA PRO A 105 -4.77 -3.77 -6.77
C PRO A 105 -4.62 -2.47 -7.57
N LEU A 106 -5.67 -1.64 -7.60
CA LEU A 106 -5.63 -0.36 -8.29
C LEU A 106 -4.62 0.59 -7.65
N LEU A 107 -4.60 0.72 -6.33
CA LEU A 107 -3.63 1.53 -5.60
C LEU A 107 -2.21 0.99 -5.76
N VAL A 108 -2.02 -0.33 -5.67
CA VAL A 108 -0.70 -0.95 -5.87
C VAL A 108 -0.20 -0.69 -7.29
N THR A 109 -1.04 -0.85 -8.30
CA THR A 109 -0.68 -0.58 -9.69
C THR A 109 -0.32 0.89 -9.89
N LEU A 110 -1.10 1.81 -9.32
CA LEU A 110 -0.82 3.25 -9.35
C LEU A 110 0.53 3.57 -8.71
N LEU A 111 0.81 3.04 -7.52
CA LEU A 111 2.07 3.28 -6.81
C LEU A 111 3.26 2.71 -7.57
N LEU A 112 3.13 1.53 -8.18
CA LEU A 112 4.19 0.91 -9.00
C LEU A 112 4.45 1.73 -10.27
N THR A 113 3.42 2.25 -10.90
CA THR A 113 3.53 3.12 -12.09
C THR A 113 4.25 4.42 -11.73
N ILE A 114 3.88 5.05 -10.63
CA ILE A 114 4.55 6.25 -10.13
C ILE A 114 6.02 5.95 -9.84
N LYS A 115 6.31 4.85 -9.13
CA LYS A 115 7.69 4.44 -8.82
C LYS A 115 8.52 4.17 -10.08
N ALA A 116 7.94 3.55 -11.10
CA ALA A 116 8.60 3.30 -12.39
C ALA A 116 8.91 4.61 -13.11
N HIS A 117 7.97 5.55 -13.11
CA HIS A 117 8.17 6.87 -13.71
C HIS A 117 9.31 7.65 -13.04
N TYR A 118 9.35 7.71 -11.72
CA TYR A 118 10.44 8.37 -10.99
C TYR A 118 11.81 7.73 -11.24
N ARG A 119 11.87 6.41 -11.38
CA ARG A 119 13.13 5.71 -11.73
C ARG A 119 13.62 6.05 -13.13
N GLN A 120 12.72 6.21 -14.10
CA GLN A 120 13.10 6.63 -15.45
C GLN A 120 13.65 8.07 -15.47
N VAL A 121 13.00 8.98 -14.76
CA VAL A 121 13.47 10.38 -14.65
C VAL A 121 14.83 10.44 -13.97
N ALA A 122 15.03 9.71 -12.87
CA ALA A 122 16.31 9.65 -12.17
C ALA A 122 17.44 9.08 -13.04
N ARG A 123 17.15 8.08 -13.89
CA ARG A 123 18.13 7.54 -14.85
C ARG A 123 18.50 8.56 -15.93
N ARG A 124 17.54 9.30 -16.45
CA ARG A 124 17.79 10.35 -17.47
C ARG A 124 18.64 11.48 -16.92
N LEU A 125 18.41 11.87 -15.66
CA LEU A 125 19.19 12.91 -14.99
C LEU A 125 20.65 12.47 -14.66
N ARG A 126 20.89 11.18 -14.42
CA ARG A 126 22.24 10.64 -14.21
C ARG A 126 23.08 10.57 -15.48
N LEU A 127 22.45 10.45 -16.64
CA LEU A 127 23.13 10.41 -17.94
C LEU A 127 23.47 11.81 -18.47
N ALA A 128 22.87 12.88 -17.92
CA ALA A 128 23.10 14.25 -18.33
C ALA A 128 24.44 14.88 -17.87
N PRO A 129 25.06 14.51 -16.73
CA PRO A 129 26.34 15.10 -16.30
C PRO A 129 27.55 14.64 -17.14
N GLU A 130 27.50 13.46 -17.75
CA GLU A 130 28.66 12.93 -18.51
C GLU A 130 28.79 13.51 -19.93
N ALA A 131 27.77 14.21 -20.41
CA ALA A 131 27.79 14.86 -21.73
C ALA A 131 28.47 16.25 -21.74
N ARG A 132 29.05 16.69 -20.62
CA ARG A 132 29.70 18.02 -20.49
C ARG A 132 31.20 17.96 -20.22
N LEU A 133 31.86 16.85 -20.55
CA LEU A 133 33.34 16.80 -20.63
C LEU A 133 33.78 16.54 -22.11
#